data_d03632e28ebcacff170e50f94710f8b5
#
_entry.id   d03632e28ebcacff170e50f94710f8b5
#
_cell.length_a   1.000
_cell.length_b   1.000
_cell.length_c   1.000
_cell.angle_alpha   90.00
_cell.angle_beta   90.00
_cell.angle_gamma   90.00
#
_symmetry.space_group_name_H-M   'P 1'
#
loop_
_entity.id
_entity.type
_entity.pdbx_description
1 polymer ?
#
loop_
_entity_poly.entity_id
_entity_poly.type
_entity_poly.pdbx_seq_one_letter_code
_entity_poly.pdbx_strand_id
1 'polypeptide(L)'
;MNWKVALVVIGCAATLAAQTPPVTILEVVTENVVIYVNDVTDPSKMATSAGMVPLPSGLPLTFKLSLGIRDIVSVNGKPAKGSVITRHFFSLFSAGYTATRSIADFSAGGATDTYIVVQQSDGTDVGVITATGFCGMAIPPGAPPKATQSNWSITGGTGAFLGMRGQVGVFTMASARYVSMLEDPANRRVHGGGKQTFMLHLIPMTWPEVALISTGPAVFHPSDFSPVTADKPARAGEQLMMSVSGLGPVKPNLDPGKTFPPAAEGVRAVNSPVDVTINGKAAQVINAIGWPGTTNVYRVDFQVPEGTPAGIATLGLSVAWINGPEVRIPVR
;
A
#
# COMPACT_ATOMS: atom_id res chain seq x y z
N MET A 1 -52.54 -36.51 -33.73
CA MET A 1 -52.20 -36.59 -32.29
C MET A 1 -50.85 -35.90 -32.11
N ASN A 2 -50.86 -34.59 -31.80
CA ASN A 2 -49.64 -33.74 -31.74
C ASN A 2 -49.15 -33.67 -30.30
N TRP A 3 -47.98 -34.22 -30.04
CA TRP A 3 -47.28 -34.08 -28.75
C TRP A 3 -46.39 -32.88 -28.84
N LYS A 4 -46.71 -31.81 -28.10
CA LYS A 4 -45.84 -30.69 -27.86
C LYS A 4 -44.94 -31.06 -26.68
N VAL A 5 -43.66 -31.23 -26.94
CA VAL A 5 -42.62 -31.35 -25.90
C VAL A 5 -42.31 -29.93 -25.43
N ALA A 6 -42.69 -29.62 -24.20
CA ALA A 6 -42.28 -28.40 -23.52
C ALA A 6 -40.87 -28.58 -22.94
N LEU A 7 -39.91 -27.87 -23.50
CA LEU A 7 -38.55 -27.80 -22.98
C LEU A 7 -38.54 -26.82 -21.79
N VAL A 8 -38.45 -27.33 -20.57
CA VAL A 8 -38.25 -26.53 -19.37
C VAL A 8 -36.74 -26.27 -19.23
N VAL A 9 -36.30 -25.05 -19.59
CA VAL A 9 -34.95 -24.59 -19.32
C VAL A 9 -34.92 -24.11 -17.87
N ILE A 10 -34.39 -24.92 -16.98
CA ILE A 10 -34.06 -24.50 -15.60
C ILE A 10 -32.79 -23.69 -15.70
N GLY A 11 -32.89 -22.38 -15.77
CA GLY A 11 -31.78 -21.46 -15.63
C GLY A 11 -31.31 -21.48 -14.17
N CYS A 12 -30.24 -22.18 -13.85
CA CYS A 12 -29.47 -21.92 -12.62
C CYS A 12 -28.86 -20.53 -12.71
N ALA A 13 -29.54 -19.52 -12.19
CA ALA A 13 -28.92 -18.25 -11.88
C ALA A 13 -27.98 -18.48 -10.69
N ALA A 14 -26.71 -18.81 -10.98
CA ALA A 14 -25.66 -18.68 -9.98
C ALA A 14 -25.58 -17.19 -9.63
N THR A 15 -26.10 -16.80 -8.49
CA THR A 15 -25.81 -15.50 -7.89
C THR A 15 -24.31 -15.48 -7.57
N LEU A 16 -23.52 -14.96 -8.48
CA LEU A 16 -22.18 -14.48 -8.17
C LEU A 16 -22.35 -13.36 -7.15
N ALA A 17 -22.35 -13.72 -5.86
CA ALA A 17 -22.14 -12.73 -4.82
C ALA A 17 -20.78 -12.12 -5.12
N ALA A 18 -20.76 -10.86 -5.55
CA ALA A 18 -19.54 -10.10 -5.70
C ALA A 18 -18.88 -10.08 -4.30
N GLN A 19 -17.87 -10.91 -4.09
CA GLN A 19 -17.09 -10.87 -2.88
C GLN A 19 -16.44 -9.50 -2.83
N THR A 20 -16.76 -8.74 -1.79
CA THR A 20 -16.02 -7.51 -1.51
C THR A 20 -14.55 -7.91 -1.31
N PRO A 21 -13.62 -7.34 -2.08
CA PRO A 21 -12.20 -7.67 -1.89
C PRO A 21 -11.81 -7.45 -0.43
N PRO A 22 -11.02 -8.33 0.17
CA PRO A 22 -10.59 -8.17 1.55
C PRO A 22 -9.82 -6.86 1.68
N VAL A 23 -10.15 -6.09 2.71
CA VAL A 23 -9.42 -4.87 3.05
C VAL A 23 -8.06 -5.26 3.59
N THR A 24 -7.00 -4.75 2.96
CA THR A 24 -5.64 -4.87 3.47
C THR A 24 -5.30 -3.66 4.32
N ILE A 25 -4.79 -3.87 5.52
CA ILE A 25 -4.36 -2.79 6.40
C ILE A 25 -2.84 -2.66 6.31
N LEU A 26 -2.36 -1.46 5.94
CA LEU A 26 -0.95 -1.12 6.03
C LEU A 26 -0.74 -0.05 7.09
N GLU A 27 0.16 -0.33 8.02
CA GLU A 27 0.69 0.64 8.97
C GLU A 27 2.02 1.16 8.44
N VAL A 28 2.08 2.43 8.07
CA VAL A 28 3.31 3.09 7.59
C VAL A 28 3.80 4.06 8.66
N VAL A 29 4.92 3.72 9.29
CA VAL A 29 5.55 4.56 10.32
C VAL A 29 6.55 5.49 9.67
N THR A 30 6.49 6.78 10.03
CA THR A 30 7.34 7.81 9.49
C THR A 30 8.02 8.63 10.59
N GLU A 31 9.23 9.08 10.29
CA GLU A 31 10.05 9.95 11.14
C GLU A 31 10.49 11.20 10.36
N ASN A 32 11.20 12.09 11.02
CA ASN A 32 11.69 13.36 10.44
C ASN A 32 10.54 14.17 9.80
N VAL A 33 9.39 14.23 10.48
CA VAL A 33 8.22 14.96 9.98
C VAL A 33 8.46 16.45 10.06
N VAL A 34 8.60 17.08 8.90
CA VAL A 34 8.79 18.52 8.76
C VAL A 34 7.72 19.09 7.85
N ILE A 35 7.15 20.20 8.27
CA ILE A 35 6.16 20.96 7.51
C ILE A 35 6.79 22.28 7.08
N TYR A 36 6.99 22.40 5.78
CA TYR A 36 7.47 23.61 5.12
C TYR A 36 6.27 24.51 4.86
N VAL A 37 6.32 25.74 5.35
CA VAL A 37 5.23 26.71 5.20
C VAL A 37 5.67 27.92 4.39
N ASN A 38 4.78 28.36 3.52
CA ASN A 38 4.96 29.59 2.76
C ASN A 38 4.03 30.66 3.32
N ASP A 39 4.59 31.62 4.04
CA ASP A 39 3.89 32.86 4.42
C ASP A 39 3.96 33.85 3.27
N VAL A 40 2.85 34.00 2.57
CA VAL A 40 2.76 34.91 1.40
C VAL A 40 2.65 36.38 1.76
N THR A 41 2.44 36.71 3.04
CA THR A 41 2.33 38.11 3.47
C THR A 41 3.66 38.74 3.82
N ASP A 42 4.58 37.98 4.39
CA ASP A 42 5.88 38.51 4.81
C ASP A 42 6.94 37.38 4.77
N PRO A 43 7.66 37.25 3.65
CA PRO A 43 8.72 36.28 3.52
C PRO A 43 9.83 36.37 4.57
N SER A 44 10.03 37.56 5.17
CA SER A 44 11.04 37.76 6.23
C SER A 44 10.69 37.07 7.55
N LYS A 45 9.42 36.74 7.74
CA LYS A 45 8.92 36.03 8.94
C LYS A 45 8.92 34.53 8.80
N MET A 46 9.35 33.99 7.66
CA MET A 46 9.53 32.54 7.51
C MET A 46 10.54 32.05 8.50
N ALA A 47 10.24 30.92 9.14
CA ALA A 47 11.19 30.30 10.06
C ALA A 47 12.43 29.84 9.30
N THR A 48 13.57 30.29 9.76
CA THR A 48 14.90 29.89 9.27
C THR A 48 15.61 28.96 10.24
N SER A 49 15.02 28.71 11.42
CA SER A 49 15.59 27.90 12.49
C SER A 49 14.76 26.67 12.77
N ALA A 50 15.42 25.64 13.36
CA ALA A 50 14.75 24.47 13.90
C ALA A 50 13.85 24.87 15.08
N GLY A 51 12.54 24.94 14.83
CA GLY A 51 11.55 25.27 15.84
C GLY A 51 10.19 25.54 15.23
N MET A 52 9.15 25.56 16.07
CA MET A 52 7.86 26.02 15.62
C MET A 52 7.95 27.50 15.24
N VAL A 53 7.46 27.86 14.07
CA VAL A 53 7.18 29.25 13.75
C VAL A 53 6.14 29.75 14.73
N PRO A 54 6.43 30.73 15.59
CA PRO A 54 5.36 31.36 16.35
C PRO A 54 4.44 32.05 15.33
N LEU A 55 3.22 31.50 15.20
CA LEU A 55 2.21 32.22 14.43
C LEU A 55 1.90 33.50 15.18
N PRO A 56 2.02 34.70 14.53
CA PRO A 56 1.73 35.92 15.19
C PRO A 56 0.28 35.89 15.72
N SER A 57 0.12 36.04 17.02
CA SER A 57 -1.21 36.07 17.62
C SER A 57 -1.96 37.27 17.03
N GLY A 58 -3.14 37.02 16.47
CA GLY A 58 -4.06 38.06 15.99
C GLY A 58 -3.99 38.43 14.53
N LEU A 59 -3.07 37.85 13.73
CA LEU A 59 -3.08 38.00 12.27
C LEU A 59 -3.75 36.80 11.60
N PRO A 60 -4.52 37.01 10.51
CA PRO A 60 -5.00 35.89 9.72
C PRO A 60 -3.82 35.10 9.18
N LEU A 61 -3.89 33.79 9.34
CA LEU A 61 -2.92 32.89 8.72
C LEU A 61 -3.05 32.99 7.20
N THR A 62 -1.98 33.40 6.55
CA THR A 62 -1.99 33.71 5.13
C THR A 62 -1.14 32.76 4.29
N PHE A 63 -0.67 31.63 4.86
CA PHE A 63 -0.02 30.65 4.03
C PHE A 63 -1.02 29.94 3.13
N LYS A 64 -0.72 29.99 1.85
CA LYS A 64 -1.53 29.35 0.80
C LYS A 64 -1.09 27.93 0.54
N LEU A 65 0.11 27.56 0.96
CA LEU A 65 0.70 26.25 0.70
C LEU A 65 1.53 25.82 1.90
N SER A 66 1.36 24.57 2.29
CA SER A 66 2.34 23.88 3.10
C SER A 66 2.71 22.54 2.48
N LEU A 67 3.97 22.14 2.67
CA LEU A 67 4.53 20.89 2.18
C LEU A 67 5.04 20.08 3.36
N GLY A 68 4.38 18.99 3.68
CA GLY A 68 4.87 18.05 4.70
C GLY A 68 5.74 16.98 4.05
N ILE A 69 6.95 16.78 4.55
CA ILE A 69 7.86 15.71 4.09
C ILE A 69 8.24 14.84 5.29
N ARG A 70 8.24 13.52 5.07
CA ARG A 70 8.53 12.51 6.09
C ARG A 70 9.32 11.38 5.48
N ASP A 71 10.18 10.74 6.27
CA ASP A 71 10.89 9.53 5.87
C ASP A 71 10.12 8.31 6.39
N ILE A 72 9.84 7.33 5.53
CA ILE A 72 9.29 6.03 5.93
C ILE A 72 10.40 5.22 6.58
N VAL A 73 10.11 4.60 7.73
CA VAL A 73 11.04 3.74 8.46
C VAL A 73 10.55 2.31 8.58
N SER A 74 9.25 2.08 8.54
CA SER A 74 8.69 0.72 8.52
C SER A 74 7.31 0.66 7.88
N VAL A 75 6.96 -0.53 7.38
CA VAL A 75 5.62 -0.90 6.92
C VAL A 75 5.25 -2.21 7.61
N ASN A 76 4.11 -2.24 8.32
CA ASN A 76 3.65 -3.39 9.12
C ASN A 76 4.75 -3.95 10.03
N GLY A 77 5.50 -3.07 10.71
CA GLY A 77 6.59 -3.43 11.61
C GLY A 77 7.87 -3.94 10.93
N LYS A 78 7.89 -4.13 9.61
CA LYS A 78 9.10 -4.50 8.86
C LYS A 78 9.84 -3.25 8.38
N PRO A 79 11.19 -3.22 8.44
CA PRO A 79 11.98 -2.10 7.93
C PRO A 79 11.67 -1.81 6.46
N ALA A 80 11.42 -0.54 6.15
CA ALA A 80 11.18 -0.04 4.82
C ALA A 80 11.78 1.35 4.67
N LYS A 81 11.88 1.84 3.45
CA LYS A 81 12.32 3.19 3.10
C LYS A 81 11.27 3.90 2.26
N GLY A 82 11.51 5.15 2.00
CA GLY A 82 10.64 5.97 1.15
C GLY A 82 10.30 7.29 1.79
N SER A 83 9.29 7.94 1.25
CA SER A 83 8.87 9.26 1.73
C SER A 83 7.36 9.39 1.68
N VAL A 84 6.79 10.12 2.63
CA VAL A 84 5.43 10.62 2.51
C VAL A 84 5.49 12.12 2.29
N ILE A 85 4.93 12.56 1.17
CA ILE A 85 4.86 13.96 0.77
C ILE A 85 3.41 14.37 0.77
N THR A 86 3.08 15.42 1.54
CA THR A 86 1.73 15.94 1.65
C THR A 86 1.72 17.42 1.28
N ARG A 87 0.93 17.79 0.29
CA ARG A 87 0.69 19.19 -0.07
C ARG A 87 -0.66 19.63 0.45
N HIS A 88 -0.68 20.72 1.20
CA HIS A 88 -1.92 21.34 1.68
C HIS A 88 -2.07 22.68 0.99
N PHE A 89 -3.21 22.86 0.32
CA PHE A 89 -3.62 24.13 -0.24
C PHE A 89 -4.66 24.74 0.70
N PHE A 90 -4.25 25.78 1.42
CA PHE A 90 -5.14 26.46 2.34
C PHE A 90 -5.86 27.59 1.61
N SER A 91 -7.16 27.69 1.80
CA SER A 91 -7.86 28.93 1.59
C SER A 91 -7.66 29.85 2.80
N LEU A 92 -7.84 31.13 2.61
CA LEU A 92 -7.59 32.18 3.62
C LEU A 92 -8.28 31.89 4.96
N PHE A 93 -7.54 32.05 6.04
CA PHE A 93 -8.08 31.95 7.38
C PHE A 93 -8.53 33.29 7.90
N SER A 94 -9.77 33.37 8.29
CA SER A 94 -10.15 34.31 9.31
C SER A 94 -10.23 33.60 10.66
N ALA A 95 -9.81 34.27 11.70
CA ALA A 95 -9.91 33.78 13.07
C ALA A 95 -11.37 33.59 13.48
N GLY A 96 -11.88 32.41 13.29
CA GLY A 96 -13.20 31.95 13.74
C GLY A 96 -14.37 32.38 12.83
N TYR A 97 -15.38 31.51 12.79
CA TYR A 97 -16.67 31.79 12.19
C TYR A 97 -17.42 32.85 13.02
N THR A 98 -17.87 33.90 12.39
CA THR A 98 -18.85 34.82 12.96
C THR A 98 -20.13 34.75 12.16
N ALA A 99 -21.27 34.87 12.80
CA ALA A 99 -22.60 34.78 12.17
C ALA A 99 -22.84 35.85 11.07
N THR A 100 -21.94 36.83 10.96
CA THR A 100 -21.99 37.92 9.98
C THR A 100 -21.18 37.64 8.73
N ARG A 101 -20.49 36.49 8.64
CA ARG A 101 -19.69 36.09 7.47
C ARG A 101 -20.43 35.13 6.59
N SER A 102 -20.29 35.29 5.29
CA SER A 102 -20.71 34.31 4.31
C SER A 102 -20.01 32.97 4.55
N ILE A 103 -20.71 31.88 4.35
CA ILE A 103 -20.09 30.55 4.39
C ILE A 103 -18.97 30.40 3.34
N ALA A 104 -19.03 31.17 2.26
CA ALA A 104 -17.98 31.23 1.24
C ALA A 104 -16.68 31.91 1.74
N ASP A 105 -16.79 32.74 2.77
CA ASP A 105 -15.64 33.39 3.41
C ASP A 105 -15.04 32.54 4.54
N PHE A 106 -15.70 31.42 4.83
CA PHE A 106 -15.23 30.50 5.84
C PHE A 106 -14.17 29.57 5.23
N SER A 107 -12.96 29.76 5.65
CA SER A 107 -11.83 29.02 5.13
C SER A 107 -10.94 28.51 6.25
N ALA A 108 -11.40 27.47 6.93
CA ALA A 108 -10.63 26.79 7.94
C ALA A 108 -10.11 25.43 7.46
N GLY A 109 -9.87 25.32 6.18
CA GLY A 109 -9.43 24.04 5.64
C GLY A 109 -8.68 24.16 4.33
N GLY A 110 -8.03 23.09 3.96
CA GLY A 110 -7.30 22.98 2.71
C GLY A 110 -7.47 21.64 2.04
N ALA A 111 -7.48 21.65 0.72
CA ALA A 111 -7.34 20.45 -0.06
C ALA A 111 -5.95 19.85 0.17
N THR A 112 -5.87 18.56 0.25
CA THR A 112 -4.63 17.83 0.54
C THR A 112 -4.40 16.77 -0.50
N ASP A 113 -3.21 16.82 -1.11
CA ASP A 113 -2.68 15.72 -1.93
C ASP A 113 -1.56 15.02 -1.17
N THR A 114 -1.59 13.71 -1.16
CA THR A 114 -0.58 12.90 -0.48
C THR A 114 -0.01 11.84 -1.41
N TYR A 115 1.31 11.71 -1.38
CA TYR A 115 2.08 10.73 -2.12
C TYR A 115 2.88 9.92 -1.11
N ILE A 116 2.59 8.61 -1.05
CA ILE A 116 3.31 7.66 -0.19
C ILE A 116 4.19 6.83 -1.10
N VAL A 117 5.46 7.19 -1.20
CA VAL A 117 6.47 6.50 -2.00
C VAL A 117 7.10 5.42 -1.15
N VAL A 118 6.87 4.16 -1.48
CA VAL A 118 7.33 3.01 -0.67
C VAL A 118 8.47 2.31 -1.39
N GLN A 119 9.53 2.05 -0.64
CA GLN A 119 10.71 1.31 -1.07
C GLN A 119 11.00 0.18 -0.07
N GLN A 120 11.63 -0.88 -0.53
CA GLN A 120 12.22 -1.88 0.37
C GLN A 120 13.37 -1.26 1.19
N SER A 121 13.84 -1.98 2.21
CA SER A 121 14.94 -1.52 3.06
C SER A 121 16.26 -1.29 2.31
N ASP A 122 16.47 -1.97 1.18
CA ASP A 122 17.61 -1.77 0.28
C ASP A 122 17.45 -0.58 -0.67
N GLY A 123 16.27 0.06 -0.71
CA GLY A 123 15.94 1.16 -1.60
C GLY A 123 15.28 0.75 -2.91
N THR A 124 14.99 -0.54 -3.12
CA THR A 124 14.24 -1.00 -4.30
C THR A 124 12.81 -0.45 -4.26
N ASP A 125 12.37 0.17 -5.35
CA ASP A 125 11.03 0.76 -5.46
C ASP A 125 9.96 -0.32 -5.45
N VAL A 126 8.97 -0.17 -4.55
CA VAL A 126 7.76 -1.00 -4.49
C VAL A 126 6.63 -0.34 -5.26
N GLY A 127 6.40 0.94 -5.03
CA GLY A 127 5.37 1.72 -5.71
C GLY A 127 4.98 2.97 -4.94
N VAL A 128 3.98 3.67 -5.48
CA VAL A 128 3.44 4.90 -4.91
C VAL A 128 1.95 4.72 -4.65
N ILE A 129 1.48 5.16 -3.48
CA ILE A 129 0.06 5.29 -3.18
C ILE A 129 -0.28 6.77 -3.19
N THR A 130 -1.37 7.14 -3.87
CA THR A 130 -1.86 8.51 -3.93
C THR A 130 -3.17 8.64 -3.17
N ALA A 131 -3.28 9.72 -2.37
CA ALA A 131 -4.50 10.01 -1.65
C ALA A 131 -4.82 11.50 -1.71
N THR A 132 -6.10 11.83 -1.67
CA THR A 132 -6.57 13.21 -1.61
C THR A 132 -7.68 13.34 -0.58
N GLY A 133 -7.82 14.52 -0.03
CA GLY A 133 -8.84 14.79 0.96
C GLY A 133 -8.82 16.22 1.43
N PHE A 134 -9.43 16.42 2.57
CA PHE A 134 -9.54 17.72 3.20
C PHE A 134 -8.84 17.71 4.55
N CYS A 135 -8.00 18.70 4.79
CA CYS A 135 -7.37 18.94 6.09
C CYS A 135 -7.93 20.25 6.64
N GLY A 136 -8.73 20.17 7.70
CA GLY A 136 -9.36 21.31 8.31
C GLY A 136 -8.88 21.56 9.72
N MET A 137 -8.72 22.82 10.10
CA MET A 137 -8.47 23.23 11.48
C MET A 137 -9.77 23.61 12.22
N ALA A 138 -10.85 23.80 11.48
CA ALA A 138 -12.19 24.00 12.02
C ALA A 138 -13.21 23.24 11.20
N ILE A 139 -14.28 22.83 11.86
CA ILE A 139 -15.39 22.11 11.22
C ILE A 139 -16.26 23.14 10.50
N PRO A 140 -16.51 23.01 9.18
CA PRO A 140 -17.42 23.89 8.49
C PRO A 140 -18.82 23.84 9.11
N PRO A 141 -19.57 24.94 9.14
CA PRO A 141 -20.94 24.95 9.62
C PRO A 141 -21.78 23.89 8.89
N GLY A 142 -22.54 23.10 9.66
CA GLY A 142 -23.37 22.02 9.13
C GLY A 142 -22.62 20.72 8.81
N ALA A 143 -21.31 20.66 8.97
CA ALA A 143 -20.56 19.41 8.86
C ALA A 143 -20.72 18.53 10.13
N PRO A 144 -20.60 17.21 10.01
CA PRO A 144 -20.63 16.32 11.18
C PRO A 144 -19.57 16.70 12.23
N PRO A 145 -19.89 16.66 13.52
CA PRO A 145 -19.00 17.17 14.59
C PRO A 145 -17.66 16.42 14.73
N LYS A 146 -17.46 15.34 14.01
CA LYS A 146 -16.21 14.55 14.00
C LYS A 146 -15.71 14.31 12.58
N ALA A 147 -15.74 15.31 11.71
CA ALA A 147 -14.91 15.25 10.52
C ALA A 147 -13.46 15.10 11.00
N THR A 148 -12.99 13.87 11.05
CA THR A 148 -11.66 13.54 11.53
C THR A 148 -10.65 14.26 10.65
N GLN A 149 -9.85 15.10 11.25
CA GLN A 149 -8.69 15.68 10.59
C GLN A 149 -7.89 14.54 9.98
N SER A 150 -7.53 14.69 8.70
CA SER A 150 -6.64 13.75 8.02
C SER A 150 -7.18 12.36 7.70
N ASN A 151 -8.47 12.22 7.40
CA ASN A 151 -8.97 11.07 6.68
C ASN A 151 -9.06 11.41 5.19
N TRP A 152 -8.24 10.76 4.39
CA TRP A 152 -8.17 11.01 2.95
C TRP A 152 -8.58 9.77 2.17
N SER A 153 -9.16 9.97 0.99
CA SER A 153 -9.46 8.89 0.06
C SER A 153 -8.21 8.49 -0.70
N ILE A 154 -7.88 7.22 -0.73
CA ILE A 154 -6.86 6.68 -1.62
C ILE A 154 -7.46 6.64 -3.02
N THR A 155 -6.86 7.43 -3.91
CA THR A 155 -7.35 7.66 -5.27
C THR A 155 -6.71 6.77 -6.31
N GLY A 156 -5.58 6.13 -5.95
CA GLY A 156 -4.86 5.22 -6.82
C GLY A 156 -3.46 4.91 -6.31
N GLY A 157 -2.69 4.29 -7.19
CA GLY A 157 -1.31 3.98 -6.95
C GLY A 157 -0.61 3.50 -8.21
N THR A 158 0.69 3.29 -8.11
CA THR A 158 1.55 2.76 -9.16
C THR A 158 2.40 1.61 -8.63
N GLY A 159 3.06 0.89 -9.50
CA GLY A 159 3.88 -0.27 -9.11
C GLY A 159 3.01 -1.38 -8.52
N ALA A 160 3.39 -1.90 -7.37
CA ALA A 160 2.62 -2.92 -6.65
C ALA A 160 1.24 -2.42 -6.17
N PHE A 161 1.03 -1.12 -6.16
CA PHE A 161 -0.21 -0.48 -5.68
C PHE A 161 -1.11 0.00 -6.83
N LEU A 162 -0.90 -0.50 -8.04
CA LEU A 162 -1.67 -0.08 -9.22
C LEU A 162 -3.17 -0.30 -9.00
N GLY A 163 -3.94 0.76 -9.24
CA GLY A 163 -5.41 0.71 -9.20
C GLY A 163 -6.04 0.66 -7.80
N MET A 164 -5.24 0.70 -6.74
CA MET A 164 -5.76 0.66 -5.36
C MET A 164 -6.73 1.77 -5.04
N ARG A 165 -7.67 1.47 -4.15
CA ARG A 165 -8.64 2.38 -3.56
C ARG A 165 -8.65 2.21 -2.04
N GLY A 166 -9.29 3.10 -1.32
CA GLY A 166 -9.47 2.98 0.12
C GLY A 166 -9.41 4.31 0.83
N GLN A 167 -8.92 4.26 2.06
CA GLN A 167 -8.77 5.47 2.89
C GLN A 167 -7.47 5.39 3.71
N VAL A 168 -6.96 6.55 4.09
CA VAL A 168 -5.82 6.67 5.00
C VAL A 168 -6.15 7.62 6.14
N GLY A 169 -5.85 7.18 7.35
CA GLY A 169 -5.86 8.00 8.56
C GLY A 169 -4.43 8.30 9.01
N VAL A 170 -4.23 9.45 9.65
CA VAL A 170 -2.91 9.87 10.14
C VAL A 170 -2.97 10.07 11.65
N PHE A 171 -2.00 9.49 12.35
CA PHE A 171 -1.82 9.64 13.80
C PHE A 171 -0.49 10.33 14.06
N THR A 172 -0.51 11.43 14.82
CA THR A 172 0.72 12.14 15.22
C THR A 172 1.22 11.56 16.53
N MET A 173 2.41 10.97 16.50
CA MET A 173 3.08 10.40 17.67
C MET A 173 4.02 11.42 18.33
N ALA A 174 4.66 12.27 17.51
CA ALA A 174 5.44 13.41 17.95
C ALA A 174 5.21 14.57 17.00
N SER A 175 5.17 15.78 17.54
CA SER A 175 4.87 16.99 16.77
C SER A 175 5.84 17.24 15.63
N ALA A 176 5.33 17.62 14.48
CA ALA A 176 6.13 18.03 13.35
C ALA A 176 6.93 19.30 13.67
N ARG A 177 8.09 19.43 13.04
CA ARG A 177 8.84 20.71 13.00
C ARG A 177 8.31 21.55 11.84
N TYR A 178 8.02 22.81 12.11
CA TYR A 178 7.57 23.77 11.09
C TYR A 178 8.73 24.66 10.68
N VAL A 179 8.92 24.82 9.38
CA VAL A 179 10.06 25.57 8.83
C VAL A 179 9.65 26.37 7.60
N SER A 180 10.51 27.32 7.23
CA SER A 180 10.38 28.05 5.96
C SER A 180 10.50 27.14 4.75
N MET A 181 9.77 27.44 3.67
CA MET A 181 10.00 26.83 2.35
C MET A 181 11.43 27.00 1.81
N LEU A 182 12.19 27.94 2.37
CA LEU A 182 13.58 28.22 1.98
C LEU A 182 14.60 27.31 2.69
N GLU A 183 14.17 26.55 3.70
CA GLU A 183 15.06 25.62 4.37
C GLU A 183 15.40 24.46 3.44
N ASP A 184 16.68 24.11 3.35
CA ASP A 184 17.13 22.94 2.61
C ASP A 184 16.45 21.67 3.15
N PRO A 185 15.73 20.88 2.31
CA PRO A 185 15.09 19.65 2.73
C PRO A 185 16.03 18.61 3.37
N ALA A 186 17.34 18.66 3.08
CA ALA A 186 18.33 17.78 3.71
C ALA A 186 18.43 18.02 5.22
N ASN A 187 18.17 19.25 5.66
CA ASN A 187 18.25 19.64 7.08
C ASN A 187 17.22 18.93 7.96
N ARG A 188 16.15 18.39 7.40
CA ARG A 188 15.16 17.65 8.20
C ARG A 188 15.76 16.43 8.91
N ARG A 189 16.78 15.79 8.30
CA ARG A 189 17.48 14.64 8.92
C ARG A 189 18.53 15.08 9.92
N VAL A 190 19.10 16.25 9.74
CA VAL A 190 20.11 16.82 10.64
C VAL A 190 19.46 17.35 11.91
N HIS A 191 18.38 18.09 11.78
CA HIS A 191 17.69 18.75 12.91
C HIS A 191 16.53 17.90 13.47
N GLY A 192 16.24 16.74 12.83
CA GLY A 192 15.12 15.92 13.20
C GLY A 192 13.77 16.54 12.85
N GLY A 193 12.72 15.88 13.31
CA GLY A 193 11.33 16.29 13.10
C GLY A 193 10.40 15.42 13.94
N GLY A 194 9.11 15.51 13.68
CA GLY A 194 8.10 14.72 14.35
C GLY A 194 8.08 13.25 13.90
N LYS A 195 7.09 12.54 14.44
CA LYS A 195 6.81 11.14 14.10
C LYS A 195 5.31 10.97 13.84
N GLN A 196 4.96 10.32 12.76
CA GLN A 196 3.57 10.05 12.38
C GLN A 196 3.41 8.61 11.89
N THR A 197 2.23 8.06 12.12
CA THR A 197 1.82 6.76 11.59
C THR A 197 0.65 6.97 10.64
N PHE A 198 0.75 6.41 9.46
CA PHE A 198 -0.32 6.36 8.45
C PHE A 198 -0.94 4.98 8.49
N MET A 199 -2.24 4.92 8.75
CA MET A 199 -3.01 3.69 8.72
C MET A 199 -3.83 3.67 7.44
N LEU A 200 -3.44 2.80 6.50
CA LEU A 200 -4.07 2.68 5.20
C LEU A 200 -5.00 1.46 5.19
N HIS A 201 -6.25 1.69 4.85
CA HIS A 201 -7.23 0.65 4.58
C HIS A 201 -7.35 0.53 3.06
N LEU A 202 -6.65 -0.45 2.48
CA LEU A 202 -6.54 -0.64 1.04
C LEU A 202 -7.54 -1.67 0.53
N ILE A 203 -8.18 -1.35 -0.59
CA ILE A 203 -8.92 -2.29 -1.41
C ILE A 203 -8.06 -2.50 -2.67
N PRO A 204 -7.30 -3.60 -2.76
CA PRO A 204 -6.44 -3.85 -3.90
C PRO A 204 -7.27 -4.16 -5.14
N MET A 205 -6.81 -3.72 -6.30
CA MET A 205 -7.40 -4.08 -7.59
C MET A 205 -7.05 -5.51 -7.98
N THR A 206 -5.84 -5.93 -7.61
CA THR A 206 -5.32 -7.27 -7.82
C THR A 206 -4.59 -7.72 -6.55
N TRP A 207 -4.55 -9.02 -6.31
CA TRP A 207 -3.81 -9.64 -5.23
C TRP A 207 -2.94 -10.78 -5.79
N PRO A 208 -1.91 -11.21 -5.05
CA PRO A 208 -1.15 -12.38 -5.46
C PRO A 208 -2.03 -13.63 -5.37
N GLU A 209 -1.98 -14.47 -6.39
CA GLU A 209 -2.82 -15.67 -6.46
C GLU A 209 -1.99 -16.87 -6.91
N VAL A 210 -2.07 -17.96 -6.16
CA VAL A 210 -1.53 -19.25 -6.58
C VAL A 210 -2.42 -19.83 -7.66
N ALA A 211 -1.86 -20.15 -8.82
CA ALA A 211 -2.63 -20.73 -9.92
C ALA A 211 -3.24 -22.07 -9.51
N LEU A 212 -4.39 -22.41 -10.10
CA LEU A 212 -5.03 -23.70 -9.93
C LEU A 212 -4.84 -24.55 -11.20
N ILE A 213 -4.50 -25.80 -11.00
CA ILE A 213 -4.40 -26.83 -12.04
C ILE A 213 -5.41 -27.96 -11.73
N SER A 214 -5.55 -28.92 -12.62
CA SER A 214 -6.52 -30.02 -12.46
C SER A 214 -6.35 -30.85 -11.18
N THR A 215 -5.14 -30.87 -10.60
CA THR A 215 -4.81 -31.62 -9.38
C THR A 215 -4.82 -30.77 -8.11
N GLY A 216 -5.12 -29.47 -8.19
CA GLY A 216 -5.15 -28.54 -7.04
C GLY A 216 -4.31 -27.29 -7.27
N PRO A 217 -3.75 -26.68 -6.20
CA PRO A 217 -2.85 -25.54 -6.33
C PRO A 217 -1.60 -25.89 -7.14
N ALA A 218 -1.15 -24.98 -7.99
CA ALA A 218 0.05 -25.15 -8.81
C ALA A 218 1.33 -24.99 -7.97
N VAL A 219 1.50 -25.92 -7.03
CA VAL A 219 2.69 -26.08 -6.18
C VAL A 219 3.37 -27.37 -6.57
N PHE A 220 4.69 -27.33 -6.78
CA PHE A 220 5.44 -28.42 -7.42
C PHE A 220 6.70 -28.75 -6.62
N HIS A 221 7.14 -30.00 -6.75
CA HIS A 221 8.45 -30.48 -6.33
C HIS A 221 9.49 -30.06 -7.38
N PRO A 222 10.55 -29.30 -7.04
CA PRO A 222 11.53 -28.82 -8.03
C PRO A 222 12.31 -29.92 -8.74
N SER A 223 12.42 -31.10 -8.11
CA SER A 223 13.22 -32.23 -8.63
C SER A 223 12.69 -32.82 -9.94
N ASP A 224 11.36 -32.83 -10.11
CA ASP A 224 10.70 -33.46 -11.25
C ASP A 224 9.47 -32.75 -11.76
N PHE A 225 9.21 -31.56 -11.26
CA PHE A 225 8.06 -30.71 -11.58
C PHE A 225 6.69 -31.38 -11.34
N SER A 226 6.66 -32.45 -10.54
CA SER A 226 5.39 -33.06 -10.17
C SER A 226 4.61 -32.20 -9.19
N PRO A 227 3.27 -32.10 -9.31
CA PRO A 227 2.46 -31.33 -8.40
C PRO A 227 2.44 -31.96 -7.00
N VAL A 228 2.33 -31.10 -5.98
CA VAL A 228 2.08 -31.53 -4.61
C VAL A 228 0.63 -32.00 -4.50
N THR A 229 0.44 -33.28 -4.23
CA THR A 229 -0.88 -33.98 -4.17
C THR A 229 -0.96 -34.87 -2.94
N ALA A 230 -2.13 -35.46 -2.68
CA ALA A 230 -2.30 -36.40 -1.59
C ALA A 230 -1.40 -37.65 -1.76
N ASP A 231 -1.16 -38.08 -3.01
CA ASP A 231 -0.29 -39.20 -3.31
C ASP A 231 1.20 -38.87 -3.23
N LYS A 232 1.53 -37.56 -3.47
CA LYS A 232 2.88 -37.04 -3.38
C LYS A 232 2.86 -35.77 -2.56
N PRO A 233 2.72 -35.84 -1.21
CA PRO A 233 2.66 -34.69 -0.34
C PRO A 233 4.04 -34.04 -0.15
N ALA A 234 4.03 -32.73 0.16
CA ALA A 234 5.21 -32.01 0.59
C ALA A 234 5.78 -32.55 1.90
N ARG A 235 7.05 -32.25 2.20
CA ARG A 235 7.69 -32.60 3.48
C ARG A 235 8.11 -31.35 4.22
N ALA A 236 8.12 -31.41 5.54
CA ALA A 236 8.77 -30.37 6.35
C ALA A 236 10.25 -30.23 5.93
N GLY A 237 10.74 -28.98 5.79
CA GLY A 237 12.09 -28.70 5.30
C GLY A 237 12.27 -28.79 3.80
N GLU A 238 11.29 -29.27 3.04
CA GLU A 238 11.39 -29.41 1.59
C GLU A 238 11.31 -28.06 0.89
N GLN A 239 12.12 -27.88 -0.17
CA GLN A 239 11.95 -26.78 -1.10
C GLN A 239 10.84 -27.10 -2.08
N LEU A 240 9.95 -26.16 -2.28
CA LEU A 240 8.86 -26.23 -3.25
C LEU A 240 8.89 -24.99 -4.15
N MET A 241 8.23 -25.09 -5.28
CA MET A 241 7.98 -23.93 -6.14
C MET A 241 6.49 -23.81 -6.44
N MET A 242 6.02 -22.60 -6.64
CA MET A 242 4.63 -22.36 -7.04
C MET A 242 4.53 -21.41 -8.23
N SER A 243 3.49 -21.65 -9.04
CA SER A 243 3.08 -20.75 -10.12
C SER A 243 2.06 -19.77 -9.59
N VAL A 244 2.32 -18.48 -9.76
CA VAL A 244 1.49 -17.42 -9.20
C VAL A 244 1.29 -16.28 -10.19
N SER A 245 0.26 -15.47 -9.96
CA SER A 245 -0.01 -14.22 -10.65
C SER A 245 -0.04 -13.05 -9.67
N GLY A 246 -0.04 -11.80 -10.19
CA GLY A 246 -0.28 -10.61 -9.38
C GLY A 246 0.87 -10.15 -8.50
N LEU A 247 2.13 -10.54 -8.79
CA LEU A 247 3.29 -10.11 -7.98
C LEU A 247 3.83 -8.71 -8.35
N GLY A 248 3.28 -8.07 -9.39
CA GLY A 248 3.62 -6.70 -9.75
C GLY A 248 4.94 -6.54 -10.53
N PRO A 249 5.57 -5.36 -10.46
CA PRO A 249 6.76 -5.04 -11.23
C PRO A 249 7.97 -5.90 -10.90
N VAL A 250 8.88 -6.01 -11.87
CA VAL A 250 10.13 -6.80 -11.76
C VAL A 250 11.36 -5.93 -12.01
N LYS A 251 12.52 -6.43 -11.60
CA LYS A 251 13.84 -5.83 -11.76
C LYS A 251 14.78 -6.84 -12.44
N PRO A 252 15.48 -6.50 -13.54
CA PRO A 252 15.30 -5.28 -14.34
C PRO A 252 13.88 -5.12 -14.87
N ASN A 253 13.50 -3.84 -15.11
CA ASN A 253 12.15 -3.50 -15.52
C ASN A 253 11.72 -4.21 -16.80
N LEU A 254 10.45 -4.55 -16.87
CA LEU A 254 9.79 -5.10 -18.06
C LEU A 254 8.43 -4.42 -18.21
N ASP A 255 8.12 -3.99 -19.42
CA ASP A 255 6.84 -3.35 -19.70
C ASP A 255 5.67 -4.31 -19.41
N PRO A 256 4.56 -3.81 -18.90
CA PRO A 256 3.38 -4.63 -18.67
C PRO A 256 2.90 -5.36 -19.93
N GLY A 257 2.55 -6.63 -19.79
CA GLY A 257 2.08 -7.46 -20.91
C GLY A 257 3.16 -8.03 -21.82
N LYS A 258 4.43 -7.74 -21.55
CA LYS A 258 5.54 -8.41 -22.25
C LYS A 258 5.85 -9.76 -21.62
N THR A 259 6.33 -10.67 -22.45
CA THR A 259 6.78 -12.00 -22.04
C THR A 259 8.10 -11.90 -21.27
N PHE A 260 8.21 -12.59 -20.14
CA PHE A 260 9.47 -12.67 -19.41
C PHE A 260 10.53 -13.36 -20.26
N PRO A 261 11.73 -12.77 -20.40
CA PRO A 261 12.78 -13.31 -21.25
C PRO A 261 13.28 -14.66 -20.70
N PRO A 262 13.94 -15.47 -21.55
CA PRO A 262 14.65 -16.66 -21.09
C PRO A 262 15.66 -16.33 -19.98
N ALA A 263 15.90 -17.28 -19.08
CA ALA A 263 16.81 -17.07 -17.94
C ALA A 263 18.25 -16.67 -18.37
N ALA A 264 18.68 -17.08 -19.56
CA ALA A 264 19.96 -16.69 -20.13
C ALA A 264 20.09 -15.18 -20.44
N GLU A 265 18.95 -14.49 -20.65
CA GLU A 265 18.88 -13.05 -20.87
C GLU A 265 18.74 -12.25 -19.57
N GLY A 266 18.81 -12.92 -18.45
CA GLY A 266 18.71 -12.37 -17.11
C GLY A 266 17.35 -12.56 -16.46
N VAL A 267 17.40 -12.95 -15.21
CA VAL A 267 16.23 -13.19 -14.37
C VAL A 267 15.54 -11.87 -14.04
N ARG A 268 14.22 -11.85 -14.06
CA ARG A 268 13.37 -10.71 -13.67
C ARG A 268 12.84 -10.94 -12.26
N ALA A 269 13.56 -10.46 -11.25
CA ALA A 269 13.14 -10.58 -9.86
C ALA A 269 11.98 -9.63 -9.53
N VAL A 270 11.05 -10.07 -8.69
CA VAL A 270 9.93 -9.24 -8.22
C VAL A 270 10.47 -8.08 -7.37
N ASN A 271 9.99 -6.85 -7.63
CA ASN A 271 10.44 -5.65 -6.92
C ASN A 271 9.94 -5.56 -5.47
N SER A 272 8.79 -6.17 -5.19
CA SER A 272 8.13 -6.07 -3.90
C SER A 272 8.56 -7.18 -2.95
N PRO A 273 8.51 -6.98 -1.64
CA PRO A 273 8.68 -8.07 -0.69
C PRO A 273 7.60 -9.11 -0.91
N VAL A 274 8.02 -10.37 -0.98
CA VAL A 274 7.14 -11.54 -1.11
C VAL A 274 7.28 -12.37 0.16
N ASP A 275 6.16 -12.65 0.81
CA ASP A 275 6.12 -13.51 1.98
C ASP A 275 5.25 -14.74 1.70
N VAL A 276 5.70 -15.89 2.18
CA VAL A 276 4.96 -17.15 2.14
C VAL A 276 4.76 -17.65 3.57
N THR A 277 3.59 -18.18 3.85
CA THR A 277 3.32 -18.81 5.15
C THR A 277 2.75 -20.23 4.97
N ILE A 278 3.09 -21.13 5.88
CA ILE A 278 2.50 -22.45 5.99
C ILE A 278 1.89 -22.58 7.38
N ASN A 279 0.57 -22.75 7.46
CA ASN A 279 -0.20 -22.75 8.72
C ASN A 279 0.10 -21.48 9.55
N GLY A 280 0.23 -20.31 8.88
CA GLY A 280 0.57 -19.04 9.52
C GLY A 280 2.03 -18.87 9.93
N LYS A 281 2.88 -19.90 9.83
CA LYS A 281 4.32 -19.82 10.12
C LYS A 281 5.06 -19.35 8.87
N ALA A 282 5.94 -18.36 9.00
CA ALA A 282 6.73 -17.84 7.88
C ALA A 282 7.60 -18.94 7.26
N ALA A 283 7.50 -19.07 5.94
CA ALA A 283 8.34 -19.93 5.11
C ALA A 283 9.45 -19.07 4.50
N GLN A 284 10.66 -19.62 4.38
CA GLN A 284 11.75 -18.93 3.73
C GLN A 284 11.47 -18.85 2.22
N VAL A 285 11.34 -17.64 1.68
CA VAL A 285 11.30 -17.41 0.23
C VAL A 285 12.74 -17.41 -0.29
N ILE A 286 13.00 -18.27 -1.25
CA ILE A 286 14.32 -18.44 -1.87
C ILE A 286 14.46 -17.50 -3.04
N ASN A 287 13.42 -17.42 -3.87
CA ASN A 287 13.32 -16.43 -4.94
C ASN A 287 11.85 -16.16 -5.31
N ALA A 288 11.63 -15.03 -5.97
CA ALA A 288 10.36 -14.67 -6.60
C ALA A 288 10.67 -13.96 -7.91
N ILE A 289 10.35 -14.58 -9.03
CA ILE A 289 10.79 -14.14 -10.36
C ILE A 289 9.65 -14.23 -11.37
N GLY A 290 9.71 -13.40 -12.42
CA GLY A 290 8.92 -13.64 -13.62
C GLY A 290 9.27 -14.99 -14.23
N TRP A 291 8.28 -15.83 -14.52
CA TRP A 291 8.53 -17.15 -15.08
C TRP A 291 8.94 -17.03 -16.56
N PRO A 292 10.16 -17.43 -16.93
CA PRO A 292 10.64 -17.30 -18.31
C PRO A 292 9.70 -17.89 -19.35
N GLY A 293 9.49 -17.16 -20.45
CA GLY A 293 8.60 -17.60 -21.53
C GLY A 293 7.11 -17.37 -21.29
N THR A 294 6.72 -16.79 -20.15
CA THR A 294 5.33 -16.50 -19.83
C THR A 294 5.06 -14.99 -19.72
N THR A 295 3.79 -14.61 -19.71
CA THR A 295 3.33 -13.23 -19.49
C THR A 295 2.51 -13.19 -18.21
N ASN A 296 2.87 -12.31 -17.27
CA ASN A 296 2.18 -12.13 -15.97
C ASN A 296 2.11 -13.39 -15.10
N VAL A 297 2.89 -14.42 -15.38
CA VAL A 297 3.05 -15.60 -14.51
C VAL A 297 4.41 -15.52 -13.83
N TYR A 298 4.42 -15.77 -12.54
CA TYR A 298 5.62 -15.71 -11.71
C TYR A 298 5.87 -17.07 -11.08
N ARG A 299 7.14 -17.28 -10.74
CA ARG A 299 7.59 -18.43 -9.96
C ARG A 299 8.06 -17.96 -8.60
N VAL A 300 7.56 -18.58 -7.54
CA VAL A 300 8.07 -18.38 -6.18
C VAL A 300 8.59 -19.70 -5.66
N ASP A 301 9.88 -19.72 -5.31
CA ASP A 301 10.51 -20.86 -4.66
C ASP A 301 10.61 -20.58 -3.16
N PHE A 302 10.19 -21.55 -2.34
CA PHE A 302 10.14 -21.40 -0.90
C PHE A 302 10.44 -22.72 -0.20
N GLN A 303 10.83 -22.65 1.07
CA GLN A 303 11.08 -23.83 1.91
C GLN A 303 9.92 -24.02 2.90
N VAL A 304 9.36 -25.22 2.93
CA VAL A 304 8.36 -25.60 3.95
C VAL A 304 9.02 -25.51 5.33
N PRO A 305 8.46 -24.79 6.31
CA PRO A 305 9.08 -24.67 7.61
C PRO A 305 9.31 -26.01 8.29
N GLU A 306 10.45 -26.18 8.92
CA GLU A 306 10.74 -27.34 9.75
C GLU A 306 9.67 -27.51 10.84
N GLY A 307 9.29 -28.76 11.10
CA GLY A 307 8.26 -29.08 12.08
C GLY A 307 6.82 -28.74 11.63
N THR A 308 6.59 -28.51 10.33
CA THR A 308 5.22 -28.44 9.80
C THR A 308 4.52 -29.78 10.02
N PRO A 309 3.35 -29.80 10.71
CA PRO A 309 2.64 -31.04 10.98
C PRO A 309 2.16 -31.74 9.70
N ALA A 310 2.15 -33.07 9.72
CA ALA A 310 1.55 -33.85 8.65
C ALA A 310 0.03 -33.60 8.57
N GLY A 311 -0.52 -33.60 7.35
CA GLY A 311 -1.94 -33.34 7.07
C GLY A 311 -2.12 -32.29 5.98
N ILE A 312 -3.27 -31.63 5.99
CA ILE A 312 -3.56 -30.53 5.06
C ILE A 312 -3.08 -29.23 5.70
N ALA A 313 -2.09 -28.59 5.07
CA ALA A 313 -1.58 -27.30 5.49
C ALA A 313 -2.17 -26.15 4.66
N THR A 314 -2.38 -25.02 5.29
CA THR A 314 -2.79 -23.77 4.63
C THR A 314 -1.54 -23.02 4.17
N LEU A 315 -1.45 -22.72 2.87
CA LEU A 315 -0.41 -21.92 2.27
C LEU A 315 -0.96 -20.52 1.99
N GLY A 316 -0.34 -19.51 2.59
CA GLY A 316 -0.61 -18.09 2.36
C GLY A 316 0.51 -17.46 1.54
N LEU A 317 0.16 -16.56 0.64
CA LEU A 317 1.07 -15.76 -0.17
C LEU A 317 0.71 -14.30 -0.02
N SER A 318 1.71 -13.44 0.20
CA SER A 318 1.54 -11.99 0.12
C SER A 318 2.64 -11.33 -0.70
N VAL A 319 2.30 -10.19 -1.32
CA VAL A 319 3.24 -9.33 -2.03
C VAL A 319 2.98 -7.88 -1.66
N ALA A 320 4.02 -7.10 -1.43
CA ALA A 320 3.87 -5.70 -0.98
C ALA A 320 2.89 -5.57 0.20
N TRP A 321 2.92 -6.52 1.13
CA TRP A 321 2.03 -6.66 2.31
C TRP A 321 0.55 -6.90 1.98
N ILE A 322 0.20 -7.18 0.71
CA ILE A 322 -1.14 -7.51 0.27
C ILE A 322 -1.28 -9.03 0.28
N ASN A 323 -2.22 -9.54 1.05
CA ASN A 323 -2.49 -10.96 1.13
C ASN A 323 -3.34 -11.43 -0.05
N GLY A 324 -2.95 -12.54 -0.64
CA GLY A 324 -3.76 -13.31 -1.58
C GLY A 324 -4.67 -14.32 -0.90
N PRO A 325 -5.53 -14.99 -1.67
CA PRO A 325 -6.30 -16.13 -1.19
C PRO A 325 -5.38 -17.26 -0.73
N GLU A 326 -5.72 -17.85 0.41
CA GLU A 326 -5.02 -19.02 0.91
C GLU A 326 -5.40 -20.28 0.09
N VAL A 327 -4.43 -21.15 -0.13
CA VAL A 327 -4.63 -22.46 -0.74
C VAL A 327 -4.23 -23.57 0.21
N ARG A 328 -4.66 -24.79 -0.07
CA ARG A 328 -4.38 -25.96 0.78
C ARG A 328 -3.47 -26.94 0.07
N ILE A 329 -2.43 -27.40 0.75
CA ILE A 329 -1.49 -28.40 0.26
C ILE A 329 -1.33 -29.55 1.26
N PRO A 330 -1.21 -30.80 0.80
CA PRO A 330 -0.89 -31.95 1.68
C PRO A 330 0.59 -31.92 2.08
N VAL A 331 0.87 -32.19 3.37
CA VAL A 331 2.20 -32.27 3.98
C VAL A 331 2.32 -33.59 4.75
N ARG A 332 3.50 -34.23 4.75
CA ARG A 332 3.81 -35.45 5.49
C ARG A 332 5.09 -35.37 6.29
#